data_bce80dd25f532e2d1d6cb865f7205dcb
#
_entry.id   bce80dd25f532e2d1d6cb865f7205dcb
#
_cell.length_a   1.000
_cell.length_b   1.000
_cell.length_c   1.000
_cell.angle_alpha   90.00
_cell.angle_beta   90.00
_cell.angle_gamma   90.00
#
_symmetry.space_group_name_H-M   'P 1'
#
loop_
_entity.id
_entity.type
_entity.pdbx_description
1 polymer ?
#
loop_
_entity_poly.entity_id
_entity_poly.type
_entity_poly.pdbx_seq_one_letter_code
_entity_poly.pdbx_strand_id
1 'polypeptide(L)'
;CKDEETELEWIVETAIRMSGNQSIAILVRNRELVDLVEEKLRAKKIIPQILKNRMGVLDLNAKISIGTYHSAKGLEFDMVFLPFCSMKYLPSEERVLANESRDEALKEETKLLYVAITRAKRGLILSYTEEKTELLLEVDTSLYDERELK
;
A
#
# COMPACT_ATOMS: atom_id res chain seq x y z
N CYS A 1 -8.53 -11.02 -4.17
CA CYS A 1 -8.12 -12.07 -3.19
C CYS A 1 -9.36 -12.63 -2.50
N LYS A 2 -9.24 -13.85 -1.98
CA LYS A 2 -10.36 -14.54 -1.30
C LYS A 2 -10.69 -13.91 0.06
N ASP A 3 -9.65 -13.57 0.82
CA ASP A 3 -9.72 -12.94 2.13
C ASP A 3 -8.44 -12.13 2.41
N GLU A 4 -8.47 -11.32 3.46
CA GLU A 4 -7.35 -10.45 3.82
C GLU A 4 -6.08 -11.20 4.24
N GLU A 5 -6.23 -12.37 4.86
CA GLU A 5 -5.09 -13.22 5.25
C GLU A 5 -4.37 -13.75 4.01
N THR A 6 -5.12 -14.25 3.04
CA THR A 6 -4.58 -14.69 1.74
C THR A 6 -3.95 -13.54 0.96
N GLU A 7 -4.57 -12.36 0.98
CA GLU A 7 -4.03 -11.15 0.37
C GLU A 7 -2.67 -10.79 0.97
N LEU A 8 -2.62 -10.68 2.29
CA LEU A 8 -1.41 -10.31 3.02
C LEU A 8 -0.28 -11.32 2.83
N GLU A 9 -0.59 -12.62 2.89
CA GLU A 9 0.39 -13.69 2.65
C GLU A 9 1.02 -13.56 1.27
N TRP A 10 0.19 -13.42 0.24
CA TRP A 10 0.65 -13.29 -1.15
C TRP A 10 1.50 -12.02 -1.36
N ILE A 11 1.08 -10.89 -0.79
CA ILE A 11 1.82 -9.61 -0.88
C ILE A 11 3.20 -9.75 -0.24
N VAL A 12 3.24 -10.29 0.99
CA VAL A 12 4.50 -10.45 1.72
C VAL A 12 5.45 -11.41 1.00
N GLU A 13 4.97 -12.56 0.55
CA GLU A 13 5.78 -13.52 -0.20
C GLU A 13 6.30 -12.96 -1.51
N THR A 14 5.46 -12.22 -2.24
CA THR A 14 5.85 -11.59 -3.50
C THR A 14 6.89 -10.48 -3.25
N ALA A 15 6.68 -9.64 -2.25
CA ALA A 15 7.63 -8.60 -1.86
C ALA A 15 9.00 -9.19 -1.47
N ILE A 16 9.02 -10.25 -0.67
CA ILE A 16 10.26 -10.95 -0.27
C ILE A 16 10.98 -11.49 -1.51
N ARG A 17 10.27 -12.17 -2.40
CA ARG A 17 10.84 -12.73 -3.64
C ARG A 17 11.46 -11.65 -4.53
N MET A 18 10.83 -10.47 -4.62
CA MET A 18 11.28 -9.36 -5.46
C MET A 18 12.38 -8.52 -4.81
N SER A 19 12.55 -8.58 -3.50
CA SER A 19 13.48 -7.72 -2.75
C SER A 19 14.98 -8.01 -2.99
N GLY A 20 15.30 -9.05 -3.74
CA GLY A 20 16.70 -9.43 -4.01
C GLY A 20 17.51 -8.36 -4.73
N ASN A 21 16.93 -7.68 -5.71
CA ASN A 21 17.59 -6.72 -6.60
C ASN A 21 16.84 -5.38 -6.72
N GLN A 22 15.81 -5.16 -5.94
CA GLN A 22 14.95 -3.99 -6.04
C GLN A 22 14.62 -3.44 -4.66
N SER A 23 14.48 -2.11 -4.57
CA SER A 23 13.91 -1.48 -3.39
C SER A 23 12.38 -1.68 -3.38
N ILE A 24 11.87 -2.19 -2.28
CA ILE A 24 10.46 -2.54 -2.11
C ILE A 24 9.83 -1.66 -1.04
N ALA A 25 8.65 -1.12 -1.31
CA ALA A 25 7.79 -0.55 -0.29
C ALA A 25 6.43 -1.25 -0.27
N ILE A 26 5.93 -1.53 0.92
CA ILE A 26 4.54 -1.92 1.16
C ILE A 26 3.88 -0.76 1.89
N LEU A 27 2.96 -0.08 1.24
CA LEU A 27 2.31 1.11 1.75
C LEU A 27 0.83 0.83 2.00
N VAL A 28 0.36 1.26 3.14
CA VAL A 28 -1.03 1.01 3.59
C VAL A 28 -1.68 2.31 4.07
N ARG A 29 -3.00 2.29 4.25
CA ARG A 29 -3.76 3.49 4.56
C ARG A 29 -3.55 4.01 5.98
N ASN A 30 -3.37 3.14 6.96
CA ASN A 30 -3.31 3.52 8.37
C ASN A 30 -2.24 2.73 9.14
N ARG A 31 -2.01 3.14 10.38
CA ARG A 31 -0.99 2.56 11.24
C ARG A 31 -1.28 1.12 11.65
N GLU A 32 -2.53 0.78 11.87
CA GLU A 32 -2.94 -0.58 12.26
C GLU A 32 -2.58 -1.59 11.17
N LEU A 33 -2.76 -1.22 9.91
CA LEU A 33 -2.35 -2.04 8.77
C LEU A 33 -0.82 -2.14 8.65
N VAL A 34 -0.06 -1.10 9.02
CA VAL A 34 1.40 -1.17 9.09
C VAL A 34 1.84 -2.24 10.09
N ASP A 35 1.23 -2.24 11.27
CA ASP A 35 1.56 -3.21 12.34
C ASP A 35 1.25 -4.64 11.89
N LEU A 36 0.16 -4.85 11.17
CA LEU A 36 -0.23 -6.15 10.60
C LEU A 36 0.79 -6.65 9.56
N VAL A 37 1.23 -5.79 8.66
CA VAL A 37 2.25 -6.12 7.66
C VAL A 37 3.60 -6.39 8.32
N GLU A 38 3.98 -5.60 9.32
CA GLU A 38 5.20 -5.79 10.09
C GLU A 38 5.23 -7.16 10.78
N GLU A 39 4.15 -7.52 11.47
CA GLU A 39 4.02 -8.81 12.14
C GLU A 39 4.21 -9.97 11.15
N LYS A 40 3.57 -9.89 9.98
CA LYS A 40 3.67 -10.92 8.95
C LYS A 40 5.10 -11.04 8.38
N LEU A 41 5.78 -9.93 8.12
CA LEU A 41 7.18 -9.93 7.67
C LEU A 41 8.12 -10.51 8.73
N ARG A 42 7.95 -10.15 10.00
CA ARG A 42 8.74 -10.68 11.12
C ARG A 42 8.54 -12.18 11.30
N ALA A 43 7.32 -12.69 11.12
CA ALA A 43 7.04 -14.12 11.12
C ALA A 43 7.82 -14.87 10.03
N LYS A 44 8.09 -14.22 8.90
CA LYS A 44 8.96 -14.73 7.82
C LYS A 44 10.45 -14.41 8.04
N LYS A 45 10.84 -13.95 9.23
CA LYS A 45 12.21 -13.56 9.62
C LYS A 45 12.79 -12.38 8.81
N ILE A 46 11.94 -11.52 8.29
CA ILE A 46 12.30 -10.28 7.62
C ILE A 46 12.06 -9.12 8.59
N ILE A 47 13.08 -8.29 8.78
CA ILE A 47 12.98 -7.06 9.57
C ILE A 47 12.80 -5.90 8.58
N PRO A 48 11.60 -5.33 8.47
CA PRO A 48 11.36 -4.21 7.56
C PRO A 48 11.87 -2.90 8.16
N GLN A 49 12.15 -1.93 7.28
CA GLN A 49 12.31 -0.54 7.67
C GLN A 49 10.93 0.11 7.81
N ILE A 50 10.64 0.68 8.98
CA ILE A 50 9.40 1.42 9.19
C ILE A 50 9.59 2.86 8.73
N LEU A 51 8.79 3.29 7.76
CA LEU A 51 8.80 4.66 7.26
C LEU A 51 8.13 5.59 8.28
N LYS A 52 8.78 6.70 8.56
CA LYS A 52 8.28 7.76 9.46
C LYS A 52 8.18 9.07 8.70
N ASN A 53 7.22 9.90 9.08
CA ASN A 53 7.12 11.25 8.55
C ASN A 53 8.45 12.01 8.75
N ARG A 54 8.93 12.67 7.71
CA ARG A 54 10.18 13.44 7.72
C ARG A 54 11.44 12.59 7.96
N MET A 55 11.47 11.35 7.48
CA MET A 55 12.72 10.61 7.44
C MET A 55 13.73 11.32 6.54
N GLY A 56 14.91 11.61 7.08
CA GLY A 56 16.00 12.25 6.33
C GLY A 56 16.72 11.31 5.37
N VAL A 57 16.87 10.03 5.74
CA VAL A 57 17.63 9.03 4.97
C VAL A 57 16.99 7.66 5.10
N LEU A 58 16.82 6.97 3.96
CA LEU A 58 16.47 5.56 3.92
C LEU A 58 17.68 4.69 4.24
N ASP A 59 17.48 3.64 5.03
CA ASP A 59 18.47 2.59 5.17
C ASP A 59 18.49 1.74 3.89
N LEU A 60 19.54 1.91 3.10
CA LEU A 60 19.73 1.18 1.85
C LEU A 60 19.97 -0.34 2.05
N ASN A 61 20.29 -0.77 3.27
CA ASN A 61 20.44 -2.17 3.61
C ASN A 61 19.10 -2.85 3.91
N ALA A 62 18.07 -2.08 4.23
CA ALA A 62 16.73 -2.60 4.40
C ALA A 62 16.13 -2.98 3.03
N LYS A 63 15.83 -4.26 2.86
CA LYS A 63 15.30 -4.78 1.59
C LYS A 63 13.84 -4.36 1.36
N ILE A 64 13.06 -4.27 2.44
CA ILE A 64 11.64 -3.93 2.41
C ILE A 64 11.38 -2.80 3.39
N SER A 65 10.72 -1.76 2.90
CA SER A 65 10.20 -0.66 3.70
C SER A 65 8.69 -0.78 3.82
N ILE A 66 8.15 -0.47 4.97
CA ILE A 66 6.69 -0.43 5.19
C ILE A 66 6.27 0.89 5.82
N GLY A 67 5.11 1.37 5.49
CA GLY A 67 4.60 2.61 6.06
C GLY A 67 3.20 2.96 5.57
N THR A 68 2.72 4.11 6.05
CA THR A 68 1.46 4.68 5.55
C THR A 68 1.70 5.46 4.25
N TYR A 69 0.63 5.73 3.51
CA TYR A 69 0.69 6.61 2.34
C TYR A 69 1.34 7.97 2.66
N HIS A 70 1.02 8.54 3.82
CA HIS A 70 1.61 9.80 4.29
C HIS A 70 3.12 9.70 4.56
N SER A 71 3.56 8.63 5.19
CA SER A 71 4.96 8.45 5.57
C SER A 71 5.90 8.23 4.38
N ALA A 72 5.35 7.83 3.24
CA ALA A 72 6.10 7.61 2.00
C ALA A 72 6.31 8.90 1.18
N LYS A 73 5.73 10.02 1.58
CA LYS A 73 5.85 11.28 0.85
C LYS A 73 7.32 11.70 0.68
N GLY A 74 7.71 11.97 -0.56
CA GLY A 74 9.07 12.38 -0.91
C GLY A 74 10.07 11.23 -1.09
N LEU A 75 9.65 9.98 -0.87
CA LEU A 75 10.46 8.79 -1.08
C LEU A 75 10.07 8.10 -2.39
N GLU A 76 10.98 7.31 -2.96
CA GLU A 76 10.73 6.53 -4.17
C GLU A 76 11.32 5.12 -4.02
N PHE A 77 10.65 4.15 -4.63
CA PHE A 77 11.02 2.74 -4.58
C PHE A 77 10.88 2.11 -5.97
N ASP A 78 11.68 1.08 -6.26
CA ASP A 78 11.57 0.37 -7.53
C ASP A 78 10.18 -0.26 -7.68
N MET A 79 9.73 -0.96 -6.64
CA MET A 79 8.42 -1.59 -6.59
C MET A 79 7.63 -1.10 -5.38
N VAL A 80 6.37 -0.77 -5.61
CA VAL A 80 5.42 -0.41 -4.54
C VAL A 80 4.27 -1.39 -4.54
N PHE A 81 3.95 -1.89 -3.37
CA PHE A 81 2.77 -2.72 -3.09
C PHE A 81 1.77 -1.91 -2.28
N LEU A 82 0.54 -1.86 -2.74
CA LEU A 82 -0.58 -1.21 -2.06
C LEU A 82 -1.65 -2.28 -1.76
N PRO A 83 -1.51 -3.05 -0.68
CA PRO A 83 -2.54 -3.98 -0.26
C PRO A 83 -3.73 -3.27 0.36
N PHE A 84 -4.83 -3.98 0.51
CA PHE A 84 -6.06 -3.52 1.16
C PHE A 84 -6.74 -2.34 0.44
N CYS A 85 -6.63 -2.28 -0.90
CA CYS A 85 -7.33 -1.30 -1.72
C CYS A 85 -8.83 -1.63 -1.90
N SER A 86 -9.50 -2.00 -0.82
CA SER A 86 -10.92 -2.36 -0.78
C SER A 86 -11.79 -1.25 -0.19
N MET A 87 -13.08 -1.34 -0.42
CA MET A 87 -14.08 -0.43 0.16
C MET A 87 -14.07 -0.39 1.69
N LYS A 88 -13.57 -1.43 2.34
CA LYS A 88 -13.42 -1.50 3.80
C LYS A 88 -12.42 -0.47 4.35
N TYR A 89 -11.37 -0.18 3.60
CA TYR A 89 -10.26 0.68 4.05
C TYR A 89 -10.12 2.00 3.30
N LEU A 90 -10.66 2.07 2.08
CA LEU A 90 -10.56 3.23 1.21
C LEU A 90 -11.92 3.59 0.57
N PRO A 91 -12.47 4.76 0.83
CA PRO A 91 -11.93 5.84 1.66
C PRO A 91 -11.92 5.48 3.15
N SER A 92 -11.02 6.10 3.91
CA SER A 92 -10.99 5.92 5.37
C SER A 92 -12.29 6.45 6.00
N GLU A 93 -12.94 5.64 6.82
CA GLU A 93 -14.17 6.03 7.52
C GLU A 93 -13.95 7.27 8.41
N GLU A 94 -12.81 7.34 9.09
CA GLU A 94 -12.43 8.51 9.89
C GLU A 94 -12.40 9.79 9.05
N ARG A 95 -11.87 9.73 7.82
CA ARG A 95 -11.85 10.87 6.89
C ARG A 95 -13.24 11.26 6.42
N VAL A 96 -14.07 10.29 6.10
CA VAL A 96 -15.46 10.54 5.69
C VAL A 96 -16.24 11.25 6.80
N LEU A 97 -16.04 10.83 8.05
CA LEU A 97 -16.70 11.43 9.21
C LEU A 97 -16.13 12.81 9.58
N ALA A 98 -14.83 13.07 9.31
CA ALA A 98 -14.16 14.32 9.64
C ALA A 98 -14.42 15.45 8.64
N ASN A 99 -14.91 15.15 7.43
CA ASN A 99 -15.16 16.12 6.39
C ASN A 99 -16.62 16.57 6.38
N GLU A 100 -16.87 17.81 5.94
CA GLU A 100 -18.20 18.39 5.80
C GLU A 100 -19.03 17.67 4.73
N SER A 101 -18.35 17.09 3.70
CA SER A 101 -18.99 16.31 2.66
C SER A 101 -18.19 15.06 2.31
N ARG A 102 -18.91 14.02 1.84
CA ARG A 102 -18.28 12.80 1.32
C ARG A 102 -17.40 13.09 0.10
N ASP A 103 -17.81 14.01 -0.77
CA ASP A 103 -17.06 14.39 -1.97
C ASP A 103 -15.70 15.00 -1.65
N GLU A 104 -15.61 15.81 -0.58
CA GLU A 104 -14.34 16.35 -0.11
C GLU A 104 -13.44 15.26 0.46
N ALA A 105 -14.00 14.34 1.25
CA ALA A 105 -13.28 13.19 1.76
C ALA A 105 -12.71 12.33 0.64
N LEU A 106 -13.49 12.05 -0.40
CA LEU A 106 -13.04 11.30 -1.58
C LEU A 106 -11.91 12.01 -2.32
N LYS A 107 -12.00 13.31 -2.49
CA LYS A 107 -10.92 14.09 -3.13
C LYS A 107 -9.61 14.01 -2.35
N GLU A 108 -9.67 14.13 -1.03
CA GLU A 108 -8.50 14.02 -0.16
C GLU A 108 -7.89 12.61 -0.19
N GLU A 109 -8.73 11.58 -0.10
CA GLU A 109 -8.30 10.18 -0.16
C GLU A 109 -7.70 9.85 -1.53
N THR A 110 -8.27 10.37 -2.63
CA THR A 110 -7.72 10.21 -3.98
C THR A 110 -6.33 10.84 -4.10
N LYS A 111 -6.14 12.05 -3.56
CA LYS A 111 -4.83 12.70 -3.54
C LYS A 111 -3.79 11.89 -2.76
N LEU A 112 -4.20 11.33 -1.63
CA LEU A 112 -3.34 10.52 -0.79
C LEU A 112 -2.95 9.21 -1.45
N LEU A 113 -3.90 8.52 -2.09
CA LEU A 113 -3.64 7.32 -2.87
C LEU A 113 -2.71 7.63 -4.07
N TYR A 114 -2.90 8.77 -4.73
CA TYR A 114 -2.03 9.23 -5.80
C TYR A 114 -0.58 9.44 -5.31
N VAL A 115 -0.39 10.00 -4.13
CA VAL A 115 0.95 10.11 -3.52
C VAL A 115 1.58 8.73 -3.38
N ALA A 116 0.85 7.73 -2.87
CA ALA A 116 1.36 6.38 -2.73
C ALA A 116 1.72 5.72 -4.07
N ILE A 117 0.84 5.84 -5.06
CA ILE A 117 1.03 5.30 -6.42
C ILE A 117 2.30 5.89 -7.06
N THR A 118 2.51 7.17 -6.95
CA THR A 118 3.65 7.87 -7.56
C THR A 118 4.99 7.63 -6.87
N ARG A 119 5.02 6.85 -5.79
CA ARG A 119 6.29 6.39 -5.17
C ARG A 119 6.95 5.26 -5.96
N ALA A 120 6.25 4.63 -6.89
CA ALA A 120 6.76 3.54 -7.71
C ALA A 120 7.55 4.07 -8.92
N LYS A 121 8.80 3.63 -9.07
CA LYS A 121 9.65 3.96 -10.23
C LYS A 121 9.49 2.98 -11.39
N ARG A 122 9.30 1.69 -11.10
CA ARG A 122 9.29 0.62 -12.10
C ARG A 122 8.01 -0.18 -12.11
N GLY A 123 7.44 -0.48 -10.96
CA GLY A 123 6.25 -1.29 -10.87
C GLY A 123 5.40 -1.00 -9.66
N LEU A 124 4.12 -1.22 -9.83
CA LEU A 124 3.08 -1.00 -8.84
C LEU A 124 2.17 -2.21 -8.81
N ILE A 125 1.91 -2.72 -7.63
CA ILE A 125 0.95 -3.79 -7.40
C ILE A 125 -0.07 -3.31 -6.37
N LEU A 126 -1.34 -3.29 -6.77
CA LEU A 126 -2.45 -3.06 -5.87
C LEU A 126 -3.17 -4.39 -5.65
N SER A 127 -3.64 -4.62 -4.44
CA SER A 127 -4.49 -5.76 -4.14
C SER A 127 -5.68 -5.38 -3.29
N TYR A 128 -6.73 -6.19 -3.35
CA TYR A 128 -7.95 -5.99 -2.57
C TYR A 128 -8.66 -7.33 -2.36
N THR A 129 -9.51 -7.34 -1.35
CA THR A 129 -10.46 -8.42 -1.08
C THR A 129 -11.88 -7.90 -1.19
N GLU A 130 -12.83 -8.79 -1.48
CA GLU A 130 -14.24 -8.46 -1.65
C GLU A 130 -14.47 -7.40 -2.74
N GLU A 131 -14.62 -6.15 -2.39
CA GLU A 131 -14.96 -5.07 -3.31
C GLU A 131 -13.81 -4.06 -3.42
N LYS A 132 -13.39 -3.80 -4.67
CA LYS A 132 -12.36 -2.79 -5.00
C LYS A 132 -12.84 -1.39 -4.58
N THR A 133 -11.94 -0.61 -4.01
CA THR A 133 -12.25 0.77 -3.62
C THR A 133 -12.78 1.61 -4.77
N GLU A 134 -13.77 2.44 -4.49
CA GLU A 134 -14.33 3.40 -5.45
C GLU A 134 -13.29 4.39 -6.00
N LEU A 135 -12.21 4.66 -5.27
CA LEU A 135 -11.12 5.53 -5.73
C LEU A 135 -10.40 5.03 -6.98
N LEU A 136 -10.55 3.75 -7.31
CA LEU A 136 -9.94 3.11 -8.49
C LEU A 136 -10.95 2.82 -9.61
N LEU A 137 -12.23 3.11 -9.44
CA LEU A 137 -13.26 2.77 -10.44
C LEU A 137 -13.11 3.54 -11.76
N GLU A 138 -12.57 4.74 -11.71
CA GLU A 138 -12.36 5.59 -12.90
C GLU A 138 -11.02 5.35 -13.60
N VAL A 139 -10.18 4.46 -13.07
CA VAL A 139 -8.89 4.13 -13.71
C VAL A 139 -9.15 3.31 -14.97
N ASP A 140 -8.58 3.75 -16.08
CA ASP A 140 -8.70 3.06 -17.37
C ASP A 140 -8.10 1.64 -17.28
N THR A 141 -8.92 0.64 -17.53
CA THR A 141 -8.53 -0.78 -17.47
C THR A 141 -7.46 -1.18 -18.45
N SER A 142 -7.22 -0.36 -19.50
CA SER A 142 -6.13 -0.58 -20.44
C SER A 142 -4.74 -0.28 -19.84
N LEU A 143 -4.69 0.39 -18.69
CA LEU A 143 -3.44 0.80 -18.03
C LEU A 143 -2.90 -0.25 -17.03
N TYR A 144 -3.63 -1.31 -16.74
CA TYR A 144 -3.21 -2.33 -15.79
C TYR A 144 -3.74 -3.72 -16.14
N ASP A 145 -3.06 -4.74 -15.63
CA ASP A 145 -3.52 -6.13 -15.68
C ASP A 145 -4.20 -6.49 -14.35
N GLU A 146 -5.44 -6.95 -14.40
CA GLU A 146 -6.15 -7.43 -13.21
C GLU A 146 -6.16 -8.96 -13.19
N ARG A 147 -5.84 -9.56 -12.05
CA ARG A 147 -5.77 -11.01 -11.86
C ARG A 147 -6.46 -11.42 -10.57
N GLU A 148 -7.21 -12.50 -10.64
CA GLU A 148 -7.77 -13.13 -9.46
C GLU A 148 -6.74 -14.06 -8.81
N LEU A 149 -6.51 -13.89 -7.51
CA LEU A 149 -5.75 -14.83 -6.70
C LEU A 149 -6.71 -15.88 -6.13
N LYS A 150 -6.51 -17.09 -6.56
CA LYS A 150 -7.32 -18.24 -6.13
C LYS A 150 -6.84 -18.79 -4.80
#